data_ab5d15f7b690149b8824b99713015409
#
_entry.id   ab5d15f7b690149b8824b99713015409
#
_cell.length_a   1.000
_cell.length_b   1.000
_cell.length_c   1.000
_cell.angle_alpha   90.00
_cell.angle_beta   90.00
_cell.angle_gamma   90.00
#
_symmetry.space_group_name_H-M   'P 1'
#
loop_
_entity.id
_entity.type
_entity.pdbx_description
1 polymer ?
#
loop_
_entity_poly.entity_id
_entity_poly.type
_entity_poly.pdbx_seq_one_letter_code
_entity_poly.pdbx_strand_id
1 'polypeptide(L)'
;MSLLHRCLLLSLCVLLPTLVQARPAPAPSREQQVATLFNQAADQPAQLRAWLQAMPKGGDLHNHLSGSVYAEDYLQWASDDGACVQLDDLSLRAPPCGKGQQPARDLATRDAALYGRVVDALSMRKFLPSPSHPTGHEQFFSTFGKFDAVVRARVADTVAAVLDQAARDRVPYVEIIANPPQMDEAAKRMQSLPWNGADDAANLRTLQDALPPLVQAAQRALADTDAQVRRVLHCDQPDARPGCQVQYRYVPYVLRVLPQPMVFGQMALAHALIAAGGSRAVAVNIVAPEDNPVALADYARHMAMFRFFATRYPNVPLSLHAGELALGLVPPAQLRSHIRQAVDAGARRIGHGVDLPYEDDADALLQRMRSKQVAVEINLTSNDVILGINGAAHPLAMYLRAGVPVVLSTDDAGVSRADMTHEYQRAMQEQGIDYLTLKQLARNGLTYSFLPGNSLWATTNTAVQPCAHALAHDSDDDGCRSFRHDNPKAQLQWQLEQALAQYERDMLARQIR
;
A
#
# COMPACT_ATOMS: atom_id res chain seq x y z
N MET A 1 -67.96 62.35 -49.58
CA MET A 1 -67.10 62.74 -50.39
C MET A 1 -65.91 63.38 -49.71
N SER A 2 -65.02 62.81 -49.14
CA SER A 2 -63.74 63.31 -48.67
C SER A 2 -62.87 62.09 -48.20
N LEU A 3 -61.82 61.86 -48.97
CA LEU A 3 -60.81 60.82 -48.63
C LEU A 3 -59.84 61.40 -47.60
N LEU A 4 -59.69 60.75 -46.50
CA LEU A 4 -58.64 60.99 -45.52
C LEU A 4 -57.51 59.93 -45.71
N HIS A 5 -56.33 60.39 -46.13
CA HIS A 5 -55.10 59.63 -46.18
C HIS A 5 -54.51 59.50 -44.77
N ARG A 6 -54.31 58.29 -44.32
CA ARG A 6 -53.48 57.98 -43.12
C ARG A 6 -52.11 57.52 -43.59
N CYS A 7 -51.08 58.33 -43.35
CA CYS A 7 -49.69 57.90 -43.45
C CYS A 7 -49.33 56.96 -42.28
N LEU A 8 -48.91 55.73 -42.59
CA LEU A 8 -48.27 54.81 -41.63
C LEU A 8 -46.74 55.03 -41.67
N LEU A 9 -46.20 55.59 -40.60
CA LEU A 9 -44.73 55.60 -40.34
C LEU A 9 -44.31 54.27 -39.82
N LEU A 10 -43.59 53.45 -40.60
CA LEU A 10 -42.90 52.24 -40.14
C LEU A 10 -41.57 52.65 -39.49
N SER A 11 -41.49 52.54 -38.15
CA SER A 11 -40.22 52.67 -37.43
C SER A 11 -39.45 51.37 -37.58
N LEU A 12 -38.35 51.41 -38.32
CA LEU A 12 -37.38 50.26 -38.45
C LEU A 12 -36.48 50.25 -37.23
N CYS A 13 -36.76 49.38 -36.22
CA CYS A 13 -35.82 49.10 -35.15
C CYS A 13 -34.68 48.26 -35.69
N VAL A 14 -33.52 48.86 -35.91
CA VAL A 14 -32.27 48.17 -36.21
C VAL A 14 -31.76 47.53 -34.89
N LEU A 15 -31.98 46.24 -34.70
CA LEU A 15 -31.34 45.45 -33.66
C LEU A 15 -29.86 45.23 -34.04
N LEU A 16 -28.97 46.02 -33.48
CA LEU A 16 -27.53 45.76 -33.51
C LEU A 16 -27.24 44.52 -32.66
N PRO A 17 -26.61 43.43 -33.20
CA PRO A 17 -26.18 42.33 -32.40
C PRO A 17 -25.04 42.80 -31.48
N THR A 18 -25.27 42.80 -30.18
CA THR A 18 -24.21 42.94 -29.19
C THR A 18 -23.32 41.72 -29.28
N LEU A 19 -22.16 41.88 -29.89
CA LEU A 19 -21.06 40.88 -29.82
C LEU A 19 -20.65 40.76 -28.36
N VAL A 20 -21.16 39.73 -27.69
CA VAL A 20 -20.63 39.28 -26.41
C VAL A 20 -19.23 38.75 -26.70
N GLN A 21 -18.21 39.56 -26.47
CA GLN A 21 -16.83 39.09 -26.46
C GLN A 21 -16.69 38.05 -25.37
N ALA A 22 -16.57 36.77 -25.75
CA ALA A 22 -16.22 35.71 -24.83
C ALA A 22 -14.89 36.10 -24.16
N ARG A 23 -14.89 36.19 -22.83
CA ARG A 23 -13.64 36.35 -22.07
C ARG A 23 -12.70 35.20 -22.46
N PRO A 24 -11.43 35.49 -22.79
CA PRO A 24 -10.47 34.43 -23.05
C PRO A 24 -10.42 33.49 -21.84
N ALA A 25 -10.42 32.19 -22.10
CA ALA A 25 -10.27 31.20 -21.06
C ALA A 25 -8.97 31.47 -20.27
N PRO A 26 -8.96 31.33 -18.94
CA PRO A 26 -7.76 31.52 -18.16
C PRO A 26 -6.66 30.57 -18.67
N ALA A 27 -5.40 31.02 -18.65
CA ALA A 27 -4.28 30.18 -19.02
C ALA A 27 -4.26 28.90 -18.16
N PRO A 28 -3.92 27.74 -18.75
CA PRO A 28 -3.90 26.49 -18.00
C PRO A 28 -2.91 26.57 -16.83
N SER A 29 -3.31 26.04 -15.68
CA SER A 29 -2.44 25.95 -14.51
C SER A 29 -1.19 25.11 -14.82
N ARG A 30 -0.15 25.22 -13.99
CA ARG A 30 1.08 24.42 -14.12
C ARG A 30 0.77 22.93 -14.17
N GLU A 31 -0.06 22.44 -13.26
CA GLU A 31 -0.44 21.03 -13.22
C GLU A 31 -1.25 20.58 -14.45
N GLN A 32 -2.09 21.44 -15.01
CA GLN A 32 -2.81 21.17 -16.27
C GLN A 32 -1.85 21.08 -17.46
N GLN A 33 -0.82 21.92 -17.50
CA GLN A 33 0.22 21.84 -18.54
C GLN A 33 0.99 20.52 -18.44
N VAL A 34 1.39 20.11 -17.23
CA VAL A 34 2.05 18.81 -17.01
C VAL A 34 1.11 17.66 -17.35
N ALA A 35 -0.18 17.71 -16.98
CA ALA A 35 -1.17 16.70 -17.37
C ALA A 35 -1.25 16.53 -18.89
N THR A 36 -1.18 17.64 -19.65
CA THR A 36 -1.15 17.59 -21.12
C THR A 36 0.08 16.82 -21.64
N LEU A 37 1.26 17.05 -21.04
CA LEU A 37 2.49 16.30 -21.40
C LEU A 37 2.33 14.82 -21.11
N PHE A 38 1.83 14.45 -19.94
CA PHE A 38 1.61 13.05 -19.58
C PHE A 38 0.64 12.35 -20.52
N ASN A 39 -0.45 13.00 -20.90
CA ASN A 39 -1.39 12.45 -21.88
C ASN A 39 -0.75 12.20 -23.26
N GLN A 40 0.18 13.07 -23.68
CA GLN A 40 0.96 12.86 -24.92
C GLN A 40 1.96 11.70 -24.82
N ALA A 41 2.42 11.37 -23.62
CA ALA A 41 3.37 10.30 -23.36
C ALA A 41 2.71 8.96 -22.96
N ALA A 42 1.38 8.91 -22.85
CA ALA A 42 0.67 7.73 -22.35
C ALA A 42 1.00 6.44 -23.13
N ASP A 43 1.16 6.56 -24.48
CA ASP A 43 1.52 5.46 -25.37
C ASP A 43 3.04 5.30 -25.56
N GLN A 44 3.86 5.96 -24.73
CA GLN A 44 5.32 5.92 -24.78
C GLN A 44 5.89 5.36 -23.47
N PRO A 45 5.88 4.03 -23.24
CA PRO A 45 6.17 3.42 -21.93
C PRO A 45 7.51 3.84 -21.33
N ALA A 46 8.58 3.92 -22.14
CA ALA A 46 9.91 4.30 -21.67
C ALA A 46 9.99 5.76 -21.22
N GLN A 47 9.36 6.68 -21.96
CA GLN A 47 9.28 8.08 -21.60
C GLN A 47 8.44 8.30 -20.36
N LEU A 48 7.27 7.65 -20.30
CA LEU A 48 6.36 7.70 -19.17
C LEU A 48 7.05 7.17 -17.90
N ARG A 49 7.76 6.04 -17.99
CA ARG A 49 8.55 5.47 -16.88
C ARG A 49 9.57 6.46 -16.34
N ALA A 50 10.34 7.12 -17.22
CA ALA A 50 11.35 8.09 -16.82
C ALA A 50 10.74 9.31 -16.10
N TRP A 51 9.57 9.77 -16.52
CA TRP A 51 8.87 10.87 -15.86
C TRP A 51 8.28 10.46 -14.52
N LEU A 52 7.61 9.31 -14.47
CA LEU A 52 7.05 8.77 -13.23
C LEU A 52 8.13 8.44 -12.19
N GLN A 53 9.33 8.01 -12.61
CA GLN A 53 10.44 7.77 -11.68
C GLN A 53 10.84 9.04 -10.92
N ALA A 54 10.76 10.20 -11.57
CA ALA A 54 11.06 11.49 -10.96
C ALA A 54 9.88 12.11 -10.19
N MET A 55 8.65 11.65 -10.43
CA MET A 55 7.44 12.15 -9.78
C MET A 55 7.44 11.80 -8.28
N PRO A 56 7.24 12.79 -7.37
CA PRO A 56 7.00 12.50 -5.95
C PRO A 56 5.71 11.69 -5.76
N LYS A 57 5.83 10.62 -4.98
CA LYS A 57 4.73 9.74 -4.59
C LYS A 57 4.51 9.87 -3.08
N GLY A 58 3.30 9.72 -2.59
CA GLY A 58 2.99 10.00 -1.19
C GLY A 58 3.47 8.92 -0.23
N GLY A 59 2.67 7.90 0.00
CA GLY A 59 3.01 6.78 0.87
C GLY A 59 2.72 5.46 0.21
N ASP A 60 3.55 4.46 0.50
CA ASP A 60 3.26 3.05 0.26
C ASP A 60 2.65 2.48 1.54
N LEU A 61 1.35 2.22 1.52
CA LEU A 61 0.59 1.85 2.72
C LEU A 61 0.35 0.35 2.85
N HIS A 62 0.78 -0.43 1.84
CA HIS A 62 0.62 -1.86 1.78
C HIS A 62 1.89 -2.48 1.20
N ASN A 63 2.84 -2.77 2.08
CA ASN A 63 4.17 -3.27 1.71
C ASN A 63 4.55 -4.42 2.62
N HIS A 64 4.60 -5.64 2.09
CA HIS A 64 5.00 -6.83 2.85
C HIS A 64 6.51 -6.93 2.93
N LEU A 65 7.07 -6.85 4.14
CA LEU A 65 8.50 -6.82 4.36
C LEU A 65 9.25 -7.92 3.59
N SER A 66 8.84 -9.16 3.73
CA SER A 66 9.55 -10.31 3.16
C SER A 66 9.36 -10.44 1.65
N GLY A 67 8.23 -10.02 1.11
CA GLY A 67 7.98 -10.08 -0.33
C GLY A 67 8.48 -8.87 -1.11
N SER A 68 8.84 -7.79 -0.44
CA SER A 68 9.27 -6.54 -1.09
C SER A 68 10.73 -6.53 -1.51
N VAL A 69 11.57 -7.43 -1.00
CA VAL A 69 12.98 -7.53 -1.35
C VAL A 69 13.18 -8.44 -2.55
N TYR A 70 14.02 -8.04 -3.48
CA TYR A 70 14.31 -8.82 -4.69
C TYR A 70 15.12 -10.08 -4.36
N ALA A 71 14.86 -11.15 -5.09
CA ALA A 71 15.52 -12.45 -4.95
C ALA A 71 17.06 -12.36 -5.02
N GLU A 72 17.56 -11.42 -5.80
CA GLU A 72 19.00 -11.15 -5.97
C GLU A 72 19.64 -10.66 -4.67
N ASP A 73 18.96 -9.81 -3.90
CA ASP A 73 19.44 -9.34 -2.60
C ASP A 73 19.47 -10.49 -1.58
N TYR A 74 18.41 -11.32 -1.56
CA TYR A 74 18.39 -12.53 -0.72
C TYR A 74 19.51 -13.50 -1.04
N LEU A 75 19.83 -13.68 -2.32
CA LEU A 75 20.96 -14.52 -2.75
C LEU A 75 22.31 -13.92 -2.38
N GLN A 76 22.45 -12.59 -2.45
CA GLN A 76 23.66 -11.90 -2.00
C GLN A 76 23.86 -12.11 -0.49
N TRP A 77 22.83 -11.87 0.32
CA TRP A 77 22.90 -12.09 1.77
C TRP A 77 23.14 -13.55 2.13
N ALA A 78 22.50 -14.48 1.41
CA ALA A 78 22.78 -15.92 1.57
C ALA A 78 24.23 -16.27 1.26
N SER A 79 24.82 -15.65 0.25
CA SER A 79 26.24 -15.78 -0.09
C SER A 79 27.15 -15.28 1.05
N ASP A 80 26.85 -14.08 1.58
CA ASP A 80 27.63 -13.44 2.64
C ASP A 80 27.58 -14.23 3.95
N ASP A 81 26.43 -14.82 4.28
CA ASP A 81 26.19 -15.61 5.49
C ASP A 81 26.66 -17.08 5.37
N GLY A 82 27.14 -17.49 4.20
CA GLY A 82 27.51 -18.87 3.96
C GLY A 82 26.32 -19.84 3.92
N ALA A 83 25.13 -19.32 3.67
CA ALA A 83 23.90 -20.10 3.54
C ALA A 83 23.91 -21.04 2.32
N CYS A 84 22.92 -21.90 2.22
CA CYS A 84 22.87 -22.98 1.26
C CYS A 84 21.62 -22.88 0.38
N VAL A 85 21.72 -23.33 -0.86
CA VAL A 85 20.57 -23.58 -1.74
C VAL A 85 20.21 -25.05 -1.66
N GLN A 86 18.99 -25.36 -1.29
CA GLN A 86 18.41 -26.70 -1.36
C GLN A 86 18.08 -27.03 -2.83
N LEU A 87 18.56 -28.14 -3.38
CA LEU A 87 18.50 -28.38 -4.82
C LEU A 87 17.15 -28.89 -5.34
N ASP A 88 16.33 -29.47 -4.48
CA ASP A 88 15.02 -30.04 -4.84
C ASP A 88 13.91 -28.99 -4.93
N ASP A 89 13.91 -27.99 -4.03
CA ASP A 89 12.88 -26.93 -3.98
C ASP A 89 13.44 -25.51 -4.22
N LEU A 90 14.76 -25.39 -4.40
CA LEU A 90 15.49 -24.13 -4.61
C LEU A 90 15.34 -23.12 -3.46
N SER A 91 15.04 -23.59 -2.24
CA SER A 91 14.96 -22.76 -1.05
C SER A 91 16.33 -22.45 -0.46
N LEU A 92 16.41 -21.29 0.24
CA LEU A 92 17.59 -20.88 0.99
C LEU A 92 17.54 -21.49 2.41
N ARG A 93 18.66 -22.04 2.87
CA ARG A 93 18.79 -22.72 4.16
C ARG A 93 19.97 -22.18 4.93
N ALA A 94 19.86 -22.18 6.26
CA ALA A 94 20.97 -21.81 7.14
C ALA A 94 22.16 -22.76 6.98
N PRO A 95 23.41 -22.27 7.17
CA PRO A 95 24.61 -23.11 7.17
C PRO A 95 24.65 -24.03 8.39
N PRO A 96 25.44 -25.16 8.35
CA PRO A 96 26.24 -25.64 7.25
C PRO A 96 25.46 -26.41 6.19
N CYS A 97 25.95 -26.45 4.94
CA CYS A 97 25.29 -27.16 3.85
C CYS A 97 25.34 -28.67 4.05
N GLY A 98 24.19 -29.30 3.92
CA GLY A 98 24.00 -30.74 4.03
C GLY A 98 23.93 -31.45 2.66
N LYS A 99 23.52 -32.71 2.69
CA LYS A 99 23.30 -33.52 1.48
C LYS A 99 22.18 -32.90 0.64
N GLY A 100 22.38 -32.80 -0.67
CA GLY A 100 21.40 -32.22 -1.60
C GLY A 100 21.37 -30.68 -1.57
N GLN A 101 22.36 -30.05 -0.95
CA GLN A 101 22.50 -28.60 -0.88
C GLN A 101 23.80 -28.14 -1.55
N GLN A 102 23.79 -26.90 -2.05
CA GLN A 102 24.99 -26.22 -2.53
C GLN A 102 25.18 -24.90 -1.79
N PRO A 103 26.42 -24.48 -1.49
CA PRO A 103 26.69 -23.15 -0.94
C PRO A 103 26.14 -22.05 -1.84
N ALA A 104 25.49 -21.05 -1.27
CA ALA A 104 25.06 -19.85 -1.99
C ALA A 104 26.25 -18.94 -2.37
N ARG A 105 27.40 -19.10 -1.71
CA ARG A 105 28.60 -18.30 -1.92
C ARG A 105 29.01 -18.27 -3.38
N ASP A 106 29.13 -17.05 -3.93
CA ASP A 106 29.55 -16.76 -5.29
C ASP A 106 28.75 -17.50 -6.38
N LEU A 107 27.49 -17.86 -6.09
CA LEU A 107 26.66 -18.68 -6.96
C LEU A 107 26.49 -18.06 -8.35
N ALA A 108 26.32 -16.73 -8.44
CA ALA A 108 26.14 -16.02 -9.71
C ALA A 108 27.31 -16.24 -10.70
N THR A 109 28.55 -16.35 -10.20
CA THR A 109 29.75 -16.55 -11.01
C THR A 109 30.10 -18.02 -11.16
N ARG A 110 29.85 -18.84 -10.13
CA ARG A 110 30.23 -20.25 -10.07
C ARG A 110 29.26 -21.15 -10.86
N ASP A 111 27.96 -20.86 -10.78
CA ASP A 111 26.88 -21.59 -11.45
C ASP A 111 25.72 -20.63 -11.78
N ALA A 112 25.90 -19.86 -12.84
CA ALA A 112 24.90 -18.88 -13.29
C ALA A 112 23.54 -19.53 -13.66
N ALA A 113 23.54 -20.81 -14.07
CA ALA A 113 22.32 -21.52 -14.38
C ALA A 113 21.50 -21.83 -13.12
N LEU A 114 22.16 -22.31 -12.06
CA LEU A 114 21.50 -22.51 -10.77
C LEU A 114 21.06 -21.18 -10.15
N TYR A 115 21.91 -20.15 -10.19
CA TYR A 115 21.54 -18.80 -9.75
C TYR A 115 20.25 -18.31 -10.42
N GLY A 116 20.18 -18.42 -11.75
CA GLY A 116 18.98 -18.05 -12.50
C GLY A 116 17.74 -18.81 -12.08
N ARG A 117 17.84 -20.14 -11.88
CA ARG A 117 16.73 -20.96 -11.39
C ARG A 117 16.27 -20.57 -9.97
N VAL A 118 17.21 -20.23 -9.09
CA VAL A 118 16.86 -19.78 -7.72
C VAL A 118 16.13 -18.45 -7.78
N VAL A 119 16.60 -17.46 -8.57
CA VAL A 119 15.88 -16.18 -8.75
C VAL A 119 14.46 -16.42 -9.28
N ASP A 120 14.28 -17.33 -10.25
CA ASP A 120 12.95 -17.68 -10.78
C ASP A 120 12.08 -18.36 -9.72
N ALA A 121 12.66 -19.23 -8.88
CA ALA A 121 11.95 -19.92 -7.80
C ALA A 121 11.53 -18.97 -6.64
N LEU A 122 12.26 -17.87 -6.43
CA LEU A 122 12.01 -16.89 -5.38
C LEU A 122 11.15 -15.70 -5.85
N SER A 123 10.70 -15.68 -7.11
CA SER A 123 9.97 -14.53 -7.66
C SER A 123 9.09 -14.92 -8.86
N MET A 124 8.32 -13.96 -9.34
CA MET A 124 7.54 -14.06 -10.57
C MET A 124 8.36 -13.77 -11.83
N ARG A 125 9.70 -13.73 -11.73
CA ARG A 125 10.55 -13.45 -12.87
C ARG A 125 10.34 -14.49 -13.98
N LYS A 126 9.87 -14.03 -15.15
CA LYS A 126 9.60 -14.88 -16.32
C LYS A 126 8.71 -16.09 -16.03
N PHE A 127 7.76 -15.92 -15.11
CA PHE A 127 6.85 -16.99 -14.78
C PHE A 127 6.15 -17.52 -16.03
N LEU A 128 6.18 -18.82 -16.18
CA LEU A 128 5.42 -19.59 -17.19
C LEU A 128 4.71 -20.74 -16.47
N PRO A 129 3.43 -20.99 -16.74
CA PRO A 129 2.70 -22.10 -16.15
C PRO A 129 3.42 -23.43 -16.32
N SER A 130 3.45 -24.23 -15.27
CA SER A 130 4.06 -25.56 -15.24
C SER A 130 3.15 -26.55 -14.48
N PRO A 131 3.37 -27.86 -14.57
CA PRO A 131 2.56 -28.82 -13.80
C PRO A 131 2.64 -28.64 -12.27
N SER A 132 3.74 -28.11 -11.74
CA SER A 132 3.91 -27.82 -10.30
C SER A 132 3.38 -26.45 -9.88
N HIS A 133 3.31 -25.50 -10.79
CA HIS A 133 2.80 -24.14 -10.59
C HIS A 133 1.96 -23.75 -11.81
N PRO A 134 0.71 -24.21 -11.88
CA PRO A 134 -0.15 -24.03 -13.05
C PRO A 134 -0.62 -22.59 -13.23
N THR A 135 -0.65 -21.80 -12.16
CA THR A 135 -1.07 -20.38 -12.19
C THR A 135 -0.05 -19.48 -11.48
N GLY A 136 -0.21 -18.16 -11.68
CA GLY A 136 0.57 -17.16 -10.95
C GLY A 136 0.37 -17.24 -9.45
N HIS A 137 -0.85 -17.59 -9.01
CA HIS A 137 -1.19 -17.79 -7.60
C HIS A 137 -0.27 -18.84 -6.92
N GLU A 138 -0.18 -20.07 -7.47
CA GLU A 138 0.67 -21.10 -6.88
C GLU A 138 2.15 -20.72 -6.90
N GLN A 139 2.63 -20.13 -7.98
CA GLN A 139 4.02 -19.67 -8.06
C GLN A 139 4.28 -18.60 -7.00
N PHE A 140 3.43 -17.58 -6.92
CA PHE A 140 3.59 -16.47 -5.98
C PHE A 140 3.67 -16.96 -4.53
N PHE A 141 2.66 -17.68 -4.06
CA PHE A 141 2.63 -18.14 -2.67
C PHE A 141 3.68 -19.21 -2.34
N SER A 142 4.18 -19.94 -3.35
CA SER A 142 5.28 -20.90 -3.15
C SER A 142 6.62 -20.25 -2.84
N THR A 143 6.80 -18.94 -3.08
CA THR A 143 8.08 -18.25 -2.90
C THR A 143 8.44 -18.03 -1.42
N PHE A 144 7.45 -17.68 -0.58
CA PHE A 144 7.69 -17.19 0.79
C PHE A 144 8.43 -18.17 1.70
N GLY A 145 8.12 -19.46 1.63
CA GLY A 145 8.85 -20.49 2.39
C GLY A 145 10.30 -20.71 1.94
N LYS A 146 10.68 -20.20 0.76
CA LYS A 146 12.00 -20.47 0.18
C LYS A 146 13.07 -19.48 0.63
N PHE A 147 12.70 -18.25 1.01
CA PHE A 147 13.66 -17.22 1.48
C PHE A 147 13.55 -16.93 2.99
N ASP A 148 12.60 -17.53 3.70
CA ASP A 148 12.29 -17.25 5.11
C ASP A 148 13.53 -17.34 6.05
N ALA A 149 14.43 -18.28 5.81
CA ALA A 149 15.65 -18.43 6.62
C ALA A 149 16.56 -17.19 6.55
N VAL A 150 16.66 -16.55 5.36
CA VAL A 150 17.46 -15.34 5.16
C VAL A 150 16.74 -14.13 5.74
N VAL A 151 15.42 -14.00 5.53
CA VAL A 151 14.62 -12.91 6.11
C VAL A 151 14.78 -12.88 7.63
N ARG A 152 14.64 -14.02 8.31
CA ARG A 152 14.77 -14.10 9.78
C ARG A 152 16.15 -13.71 10.29
N ALA A 153 17.20 -14.00 9.52
CA ALA A 153 18.57 -13.63 9.87
C ALA A 153 18.88 -12.15 9.60
N ARG A 154 18.18 -11.54 8.65
CA ARG A 154 18.51 -10.24 8.05
C ARG A 154 17.34 -9.24 8.08
N VAL A 155 16.52 -9.22 9.14
CA VAL A 155 15.33 -8.35 9.24
C VAL A 155 15.68 -6.87 9.02
N ALA A 156 16.77 -6.39 9.63
CA ALA A 156 17.19 -5.00 9.48
C ALA A 156 17.67 -4.65 8.07
N ASP A 157 18.39 -5.57 7.42
CA ASP A 157 18.81 -5.42 6.01
C ASP A 157 17.59 -5.41 5.09
N THR A 158 16.58 -6.25 5.38
CA THR A 158 15.32 -6.32 4.63
C THR A 158 14.55 -4.98 4.73
N VAL A 159 14.40 -4.43 5.93
CA VAL A 159 13.80 -3.10 6.12
C VAL A 159 14.61 -2.02 5.40
N ALA A 160 15.95 -2.04 5.51
CA ALA A 160 16.81 -1.07 4.86
C ALA A 160 16.68 -1.11 3.32
N ALA A 161 16.55 -2.31 2.73
CA ALA A 161 16.33 -2.47 1.29
C ALA A 161 14.98 -1.88 0.84
N VAL A 162 13.90 -2.09 1.61
CA VAL A 162 12.59 -1.48 1.36
C VAL A 162 12.69 0.04 1.39
N LEU A 163 13.35 0.61 2.40
CA LEU A 163 13.48 2.07 2.53
C LEU A 163 14.33 2.68 1.40
N ASP A 164 15.40 2.03 0.98
CA ASP A 164 16.20 2.49 -0.17
C ASP A 164 15.42 2.40 -1.49
N GLN A 165 14.59 1.36 -1.67
CA GLN A 165 13.72 1.28 -2.84
C GLN A 165 12.67 2.40 -2.82
N ALA A 166 12.03 2.64 -1.68
CA ALA A 166 11.08 3.73 -1.50
C ALA A 166 11.72 5.11 -1.83
N ALA A 167 12.96 5.35 -1.35
CA ALA A 167 13.69 6.56 -1.68
C ALA A 167 13.96 6.71 -3.18
N ARG A 168 14.36 5.62 -3.87
CA ARG A 168 14.53 5.59 -5.34
C ARG A 168 13.24 5.93 -6.08
N ASP A 169 12.10 5.46 -5.56
CA ASP A 169 10.78 5.71 -6.12
C ASP A 169 10.15 7.06 -5.70
N ARG A 170 10.89 7.89 -4.95
CA ARG A 170 10.37 9.16 -4.41
C ARG A 170 9.16 8.99 -3.50
N VAL A 171 9.14 7.92 -2.71
CA VAL A 171 8.15 7.61 -1.68
C VAL A 171 8.72 8.02 -0.32
N PRO A 172 8.21 9.07 0.34
CA PRO A 172 8.76 9.56 1.61
C PRO A 172 8.26 8.76 2.84
N TYR A 173 7.29 7.86 2.68
CA TYR A 173 6.67 7.15 3.78
C TYR A 173 6.22 5.73 3.39
N VAL A 174 6.49 4.76 4.27
CA VAL A 174 6.08 3.35 4.06
C VAL A 174 5.41 2.80 5.32
N GLU A 175 4.30 2.09 5.17
CA GLU A 175 3.73 1.21 6.19
C GLU A 175 4.07 -0.24 5.87
N ILE A 176 4.99 -0.80 6.66
CA ILE A 176 5.57 -2.12 6.43
C ILE A 176 4.75 -3.17 7.20
N ILE A 177 4.13 -4.09 6.48
CA ILE A 177 3.42 -5.24 7.05
C ILE A 177 4.48 -6.24 7.53
N ALA A 178 4.71 -6.24 8.84
CA ALA A 178 5.76 -7.04 9.48
C ALA A 178 5.44 -7.31 10.96
N ASN A 179 5.86 -8.47 11.43
CA ASN A 179 5.64 -8.94 12.79
C ASN A 179 6.92 -8.94 13.64
N PRO A 180 6.87 -8.49 14.90
CA PRO A 180 7.88 -8.87 15.88
C PRO A 180 7.76 -10.36 16.21
N PRO A 181 8.86 -11.04 16.63
CA PRO A 181 8.86 -12.48 16.91
C PRO A 181 7.82 -12.93 17.96
N GLN A 182 7.40 -12.02 18.84
CA GLN A 182 6.40 -12.27 19.89
C GLN A 182 5.01 -12.60 19.33
N MET A 183 4.73 -12.30 18.06
CA MET A 183 3.44 -12.67 17.44
C MET A 183 3.28 -14.19 17.36
N ASP A 184 4.35 -14.92 17.03
CA ASP A 184 4.35 -16.40 17.04
C ASP A 184 4.24 -16.94 18.48
N GLU A 185 4.87 -16.26 19.44
CA GLU A 185 4.78 -16.64 20.85
C GLU A 185 3.35 -16.49 21.41
N ALA A 186 2.69 -15.37 21.09
CA ALA A 186 1.30 -15.12 21.48
C ALA A 186 0.35 -16.17 20.88
N ALA A 187 0.56 -16.53 19.60
CA ALA A 187 -0.20 -17.58 18.92
C ALA A 187 -0.05 -18.92 19.63
N LYS A 188 1.18 -19.39 19.87
CA LYS A 188 1.49 -20.64 20.55
C LYS A 188 0.97 -20.65 22.00
N ARG A 189 1.09 -19.51 22.68
CA ARG A 189 0.57 -19.37 24.04
C ARG A 189 -0.93 -19.56 24.08
N MET A 190 -1.70 -18.87 23.22
CA MET A 190 -3.15 -19.03 23.17
C MET A 190 -3.57 -20.44 22.76
N GLN A 191 -2.83 -21.09 21.85
CA GLN A 191 -3.09 -22.48 21.46
C GLN A 191 -2.95 -23.47 22.66
N SER A 192 -2.11 -23.15 23.65
CA SER A 192 -1.89 -23.99 24.84
C SER A 192 -2.86 -23.69 25.98
N LEU A 193 -3.71 -22.69 25.86
CA LEU A 193 -4.68 -22.28 26.89
C LEU A 193 -6.09 -22.80 26.58
N PRO A 194 -6.98 -22.86 27.58
CA PRO A 194 -8.38 -23.21 27.34
C PRO A 194 -9.03 -22.26 26.31
N TRP A 195 -9.61 -22.84 25.28
CA TRP A 195 -10.34 -22.11 24.25
C TRP A 195 -11.85 -22.16 24.51
N ASN A 196 -12.49 -20.98 24.61
CA ASN A 196 -13.90 -20.83 24.96
C ASN A 196 -14.79 -20.57 23.72
N GLY A 197 -14.38 -21.06 22.55
CA GLY A 197 -15.14 -20.86 21.31
C GLY A 197 -15.33 -19.38 20.97
N ALA A 198 -16.58 -18.93 20.83
CA ALA A 198 -16.91 -17.57 20.46
C ALA A 198 -16.97 -16.58 21.64
N ASP A 199 -16.70 -17.00 22.88
CA ASP A 199 -16.60 -16.07 24.02
C ASP A 199 -15.22 -15.39 24.03
N ASP A 200 -15.09 -14.34 23.22
CA ASP A 200 -13.85 -13.58 23.06
C ASP A 200 -13.42 -12.88 24.35
N ALA A 201 -14.35 -12.50 25.21
CA ALA A 201 -14.04 -11.91 26.51
C ALA A 201 -13.41 -12.94 27.45
N ALA A 202 -13.91 -14.18 27.48
CA ALA A 202 -13.28 -15.27 28.23
C ALA A 202 -11.90 -15.62 27.65
N ASN A 203 -11.79 -15.72 26.32
CA ASN A 203 -10.51 -15.99 25.65
C ASN A 203 -9.45 -14.92 26.00
N LEU A 204 -9.81 -13.63 25.99
CA LEU A 204 -8.88 -12.55 26.36
C LEU A 204 -8.47 -12.63 27.84
N ARG A 205 -9.40 -13.00 28.75
CA ARG A 205 -9.05 -13.19 30.16
C ARG A 205 -8.00 -14.28 30.37
N THR A 206 -7.99 -15.34 29.55
CA THR A 206 -6.96 -16.39 29.67
C THR A 206 -5.56 -15.92 29.27
N LEU A 207 -5.44 -14.85 28.49
CA LEU A 207 -4.18 -14.23 28.07
C LEU A 207 -3.73 -13.05 28.95
N GLN A 208 -4.56 -12.58 29.90
CA GLN A 208 -4.36 -11.30 30.58
C GLN A 208 -2.99 -11.15 31.25
N ASP A 209 -2.48 -12.23 31.86
CA ASP A 209 -1.18 -12.21 32.54
C ASP A 209 0.02 -12.35 31.60
N ALA A 210 -0.20 -12.96 30.41
CA ALA A 210 0.82 -13.16 29.41
C ALA A 210 1.02 -11.94 28.47
N LEU A 211 0.00 -11.13 28.26
CA LEU A 211 0.06 -10.01 27.30
C LEU A 211 1.06 -8.90 27.69
N PRO A 212 1.11 -8.39 28.94
CA PRO A 212 2.01 -7.29 29.29
C PRO A 212 3.49 -7.60 29.04
N PRO A 213 4.07 -8.75 29.45
CA PRO A 213 5.45 -9.08 29.13
C PRO A 213 5.71 -9.28 27.64
N LEU A 214 4.74 -9.84 26.87
CA LEU A 214 4.83 -9.98 25.42
C LEU A 214 4.85 -8.63 24.73
N VAL A 215 3.99 -7.68 25.13
CA VAL A 215 3.98 -6.30 24.61
C VAL A 215 5.33 -5.64 24.82
N GLN A 216 5.89 -5.68 26.06
CA GLN A 216 7.20 -5.09 26.35
C GLN A 216 8.33 -5.73 25.54
N ALA A 217 8.29 -7.05 25.35
CA ALA A 217 9.27 -7.75 24.52
C ALA A 217 9.16 -7.36 23.05
N ALA A 218 7.93 -7.24 22.51
CA ALA A 218 7.69 -6.80 21.15
C ALA A 218 8.14 -5.35 20.91
N GLN A 219 7.88 -4.43 21.87
CA GLN A 219 8.37 -3.05 21.81
C GLN A 219 9.90 -3.00 21.74
N ARG A 220 10.60 -3.78 22.58
CA ARG A 220 12.07 -3.89 22.55
C ARG A 220 12.57 -4.43 21.22
N ALA A 221 11.97 -5.53 20.73
CA ALA A 221 12.38 -6.15 19.46
C ALA A 221 12.26 -5.17 18.29
N LEU A 222 11.15 -4.40 18.21
CA LEU A 222 10.99 -3.37 17.17
C LEU A 222 12.00 -2.23 17.33
N ALA A 223 12.25 -1.75 18.55
CA ALA A 223 13.26 -0.71 18.80
C ALA A 223 14.69 -1.16 18.45
N ASP A 224 15.03 -2.41 18.76
CA ASP A 224 16.32 -3.00 18.38
C ASP A 224 16.45 -3.11 16.86
N THR A 225 15.39 -3.53 16.18
CA THR A 225 15.33 -3.55 14.69
C THR A 225 15.53 -2.15 14.13
N ASP A 226 14.82 -1.12 14.63
CA ASP A 226 14.97 0.27 14.18
C ASP A 226 16.41 0.78 14.36
N ALA A 227 17.04 0.47 15.50
CA ALA A 227 18.43 0.83 15.74
C ALA A 227 19.40 0.13 14.77
N GLN A 228 19.12 -1.13 14.41
CA GLN A 228 19.90 -1.88 13.43
C GLN A 228 19.71 -1.31 12.01
N VAL A 229 18.49 -1.00 11.60
CA VAL A 229 18.19 -0.36 10.31
C VAL A 229 18.99 0.93 10.13
N ARG A 230 19.03 1.80 11.14
CA ARG A 230 19.83 3.03 11.09
C ARG A 230 21.33 2.74 10.89
N ARG A 231 21.86 1.68 11.51
CA ARG A 231 23.27 1.25 11.30
C ARG A 231 23.50 0.72 9.89
N VAL A 232 22.61 -0.14 9.38
CA VAL A 232 22.69 -0.70 8.01
C VAL A 232 22.62 0.40 6.95
N LEU A 233 21.80 1.41 7.16
CA LEU A 233 21.66 2.56 6.27
C LEU A 233 22.74 3.63 6.47
N HIS A 234 23.63 3.49 7.47
CA HIS A 234 24.63 4.49 7.84
C HIS A 234 24.02 5.87 8.17
N CYS A 235 22.80 5.89 8.71
CA CYS A 235 22.16 7.16 9.08
C CYS A 235 23.04 7.88 10.09
N ASP A 236 23.17 9.20 9.96
CA ASP A 236 24.04 10.06 10.77
C ASP A 236 25.54 9.98 10.40
N GLN A 237 25.87 9.33 9.27
CA GLN A 237 27.23 9.27 8.72
C GLN A 237 27.29 9.98 7.36
N PRO A 238 28.51 10.40 6.90
CA PRO A 238 28.66 11.09 5.62
C PRO A 238 28.23 10.29 4.39
N ASP A 239 28.23 8.96 4.49
CA ASP A 239 27.83 7.99 3.46
C ASP A 239 26.41 7.44 3.70
N ALA A 240 25.57 8.19 4.42
CA ALA A 240 24.17 7.82 4.69
C ALA A 240 23.42 7.46 3.39
N ARG A 241 22.79 6.29 3.40
CA ARG A 241 21.99 5.81 2.26
C ARG A 241 20.67 6.57 2.16
N PRO A 242 20.08 6.68 0.95
CA PRO A 242 18.84 7.44 0.73
C PRO A 242 17.66 7.00 1.59
N GLY A 243 17.57 5.72 1.96
CA GLY A 243 16.55 5.18 2.85
C GLY A 243 16.46 5.85 4.22
N CYS A 244 17.54 6.51 4.69
CA CYS A 244 17.52 7.30 5.93
C CYS A 244 16.50 8.46 5.92
N GLN A 245 16.12 8.95 4.75
CA GLN A 245 15.15 10.03 4.58
C GLN A 245 13.70 9.55 4.55
N VAL A 246 13.47 8.24 4.44
CA VAL A 246 12.14 7.65 4.36
C VAL A 246 11.61 7.39 5.77
N GLN A 247 10.45 7.93 6.07
CA GLN A 247 9.75 7.58 7.31
C GLN A 247 9.02 6.24 7.14
N TYR A 248 8.92 5.46 8.20
CA TYR A 248 8.19 4.20 8.16
C TYR A 248 7.48 3.87 9.47
N ARG A 249 6.48 3.00 9.36
CA ARG A 249 5.74 2.40 10.48
C ARG A 249 5.56 0.92 10.21
N TYR A 250 5.30 0.14 11.27
CA TYR A 250 4.96 -1.27 11.17
C TYR A 250 3.45 -1.47 11.25
N VAL A 251 2.97 -2.44 10.47
CA VAL A 251 1.61 -2.94 10.54
C VAL A 251 1.66 -4.42 10.92
N PRO A 252 1.64 -4.76 12.23
CA PRO A 252 1.53 -6.14 12.68
C PRO A 252 0.33 -6.85 12.04
N TYR A 253 0.51 -8.13 11.71
CA TYR A 253 -0.50 -8.92 11.03
C TYR A 253 -0.79 -10.23 11.74
N VAL A 254 -1.97 -10.78 11.46
CA VAL A 254 -2.37 -12.13 11.86
C VAL A 254 -2.47 -13.04 10.65
N LEU A 255 -2.19 -14.33 10.82
CA LEU A 255 -2.20 -15.33 9.76
C LEU A 255 -3.56 -16.05 9.74
N ARG A 256 -4.41 -15.73 8.76
CA ARG A 256 -5.79 -16.27 8.65
C ARG A 256 -5.89 -17.78 8.46
N VAL A 257 -4.80 -18.43 8.10
CA VAL A 257 -4.71 -19.87 7.86
C VAL A 257 -4.38 -20.70 9.10
N LEU A 258 -4.13 -20.03 10.24
CA LEU A 258 -3.87 -20.69 11.50
C LEU A 258 -5.17 -21.09 12.22
N PRO A 259 -5.10 -22.05 13.18
CA PRO A 259 -6.23 -22.36 14.07
C PRO A 259 -6.75 -21.10 14.80
N GLN A 260 -8.06 -20.99 14.98
CA GLN A 260 -8.72 -19.82 15.60
C GLN A 260 -8.07 -19.35 16.93
N PRO A 261 -7.65 -20.22 17.88
CA PRO A 261 -6.95 -19.76 19.08
C PRO A 261 -5.66 -19.02 18.76
N MET A 262 -4.88 -19.50 17.78
CA MET A 262 -3.62 -18.86 17.37
C MET A 262 -3.87 -17.49 16.74
N VAL A 263 -4.86 -17.39 15.84
CA VAL A 263 -5.29 -16.11 15.24
C VAL A 263 -5.71 -15.13 16.33
N PHE A 264 -6.50 -15.57 17.31
CA PHE A 264 -6.92 -14.75 18.44
C PHE A 264 -5.73 -14.26 19.27
N GLY A 265 -4.76 -15.13 19.55
CA GLY A 265 -3.53 -14.77 20.28
C GLY A 265 -2.72 -13.68 19.56
N GLN A 266 -2.57 -13.80 18.24
CA GLN A 266 -1.94 -12.77 17.42
C GLN A 266 -2.74 -11.45 17.44
N MET A 267 -4.06 -11.48 17.28
CA MET A 267 -4.91 -10.28 17.37
C MET A 267 -4.78 -9.59 18.73
N ALA A 268 -4.79 -10.36 19.82
CA ALA A 268 -4.67 -9.82 21.17
C ALA A 268 -3.35 -9.08 21.37
N LEU A 269 -2.22 -9.67 20.96
CA LEU A 269 -0.92 -9.02 21.07
C LEU A 269 -0.82 -7.79 20.17
N ALA A 270 -1.24 -7.87 18.90
CA ALA A 270 -1.15 -6.77 17.96
C ALA A 270 -1.92 -5.52 18.49
N HIS A 271 -3.17 -5.72 18.93
CA HIS A 271 -3.96 -4.62 19.48
C HIS A 271 -3.36 -4.06 20.79
N ALA A 272 -2.91 -4.92 21.69
CA ALA A 272 -2.29 -4.49 22.95
C ALA A 272 -0.98 -3.72 22.71
N LEU A 273 -0.15 -4.16 21.76
CA LEU A 273 1.11 -3.52 21.38
C LEU A 273 0.87 -2.09 20.86
N ILE A 274 -0.09 -1.92 19.93
CA ILE A 274 -0.39 -0.61 19.35
C ILE A 274 -1.03 0.31 20.40
N ALA A 275 -1.97 -0.22 21.19
CA ALA A 275 -2.64 0.54 22.25
C ALA A 275 -1.68 1.01 23.35
N ALA A 276 -0.64 0.23 23.65
CA ALA A 276 0.40 0.62 24.61
C ALA A 276 1.29 1.77 24.11
N GLY A 277 1.36 1.98 22.80
CA GLY A 277 2.27 2.98 22.20
C GLY A 277 3.75 2.62 22.38
N GLY A 278 4.63 3.60 22.26
CA GLY A 278 6.07 3.43 22.50
C GLY A 278 6.82 2.62 21.43
N SER A 279 6.15 2.26 20.32
CA SER A 279 6.75 1.61 19.15
C SER A 279 6.27 2.27 17.86
N ARG A 280 6.83 1.81 16.72
CA ARG A 280 6.39 2.24 15.39
C ARG A 280 5.19 1.45 14.84
N ALA A 281 4.59 0.53 15.62
CA ALA A 281 3.39 -0.21 15.22
C ALA A 281 2.16 0.72 15.24
N VAL A 282 1.37 0.72 14.15
CA VAL A 282 0.30 1.70 13.96
C VAL A 282 -1.07 1.13 13.60
N ALA A 283 -1.15 -0.10 13.06
CA ALA A 283 -2.42 -0.72 12.67
C ALA A 283 -2.29 -2.25 12.71
N VAL A 284 -3.41 -2.96 12.64
CA VAL A 284 -3.44 -4.43 12.55
C VAL A 284 -3.94 -4.84 11.17
N ASN A 285 -3.29 -5.87 10.59
CA ASN A 285 -3.69 -6.49 9.34
C ASN A 285 -3.98 -7.99 9.52
N ILE A 286 -4.56 -8.63 8.48
CA ILE A 286 -4.74 -10.06 8.35
C ILE A 286 -4.21 -10.50 6.98
N VAL A 287 -3.36 -11.51 6.93
CA VAL A 287 -2.64 -11.91 5.72
C VAL A 287 -2.70 -13.42 5.48
N ALA A 288 -2.06 -13.89 4.44
CA ALA A 288 -2.06 -15.23 3.85
C ALA A 288 -3.23 -15.41 2.86
N PRO A 289 -3.15 -16.41 1.93
CA PRO A 289 -4.12 -16.58 0.86
C PRO A 289 -5.56 -16.54 1.36
N GLU A 290 -6.36 -15.62 0.84
CA GLU A 290 -7.76 -15.43 1.26
C GLU A 290 -8.64 -16.58 0.77
N ASP A 291 -8.30 -17.20 -0.35
CA ASP A 291 -8.94 -18.38 -0.94
C ASP A 291 -8.60 -19.70 -0.23
N ASN A 292 -7.68 -19.69 0.74
CA ASN A 292 -7.35 -20.90 1.50
C ASN A 292 -8.60 -21.44 2.21
N PRO A 293 -8.86 -22.77 2.17
CA PRO A 293 -10.07 -23.35 2.76
C PRO A 293 -10.29 -23.00 4.24
N VAL A 294 -9.22 -22.89 5.04
CA VAL A 294 -9.33 -22.46 6.46
C VAL A 294 -9.73 -21.00 6.54
N ALA A 295 -9.09 -20.12 5.72
CA ALA A 295 -9.39 -18.70 5.67
C ALA A 295 -10.85 -18.44 5.27
N LEU A 296 -11.36 -19.12 4.25
CA LEU A 296 -12.75 -19.03 3.80
C LEU A 296 -13.73 -19.52 4.87
N ALA A 297 -13.45 -20.67 5.50
CA ALA A 297 -14.33 -21.23 6.53
C ALA A 297 -14.42 -20.36 7.78
N ASP A 298 -13.31 -19.73 8.17
CA ASP A 298 -13.20 -18.96 9.40
C ASP A 298 -13.36 -17.45 9.19
N TYR A 299 -13.60 -16.97 7.96
CA TYR A 299 -13.62 -15.54 7.63
C TYR A 299 -14.57 -14.75 8.52
N ALA A 300 -15.83 -15.18 8.63
CA ALA A 300 -16.84 -14.51 9.46
C ALA A 300 -16.44 -14.50 10.96
N ARG A 301 -15.78 -15.57 11.43
CA ARG A 301 -15.27 -15.66 12.80
C ARG A 301 -14.10 -14.69 13.02
N HIS A 302 -13.17 -14.59 12.08
CA HIS A 302 -12.07 -13.63 12.14
C HIS A 302 -12.61 -12.19 12.19
N MET A 303 -13.60 -11.86 11.36
CA MET A 303 -14.24 -10.53 11.39
C MET A 303 -14.98 -10.26 12.70
N ALA A 304 -15.57 -11.30 13.34
CA ALA A 304 -16.17 -11.15 14.66
C ALA A 304 -15.11 -10.86 15.74
N MET A 305 -13.96 -11.54 15.70
CA MET A 305 -12.82 -11.24 16.59
C MET A 305 -12.31 -9.80 16.41
N PHE A 306 -12.16 -9.32 15.17
CA PHE A 306 -11.77 -7.92 14.91
C PHE A 306 -12.79 -6.93 15.47
N ARG A 307 -14.10 -7.17 15.33
CA ARG A 307 -15.13 -6.32 15.96
C ARG A 307 -15.01 -6.29 17.49
N PHE A 308 -14.75 -7.44 18.11
CA PHE A 308 -14.50 -7.51 19.54
C PHE A 308 -13.30 -6.64 19.94
N PHE A 309 -12.17 -6.79 19.25
CA PHE A 309 -10.96 -6.01 19.53
C PHE A 309 -11.13 -4.52 19.21
N ALA A 310 -11.82 -4.16 18.13
CA ALA A 310 -12.13 -2.77 17.80
C ALA A 310 -12.98 -2.08 18.90
N THR A 311 -13.89 -2.81 19.55
CA THR A 311 -14.64 -2.31 20.71
C THR A 311 -13.74 -2.14 21.93
N ARG A 312 -12.80 -3.06 22.16
CA ARG A 312 -11.88 -3.05 23.31
C ARG A 312 -10.76 -2.04 23.16
N TYR A 313 -10.30 -1.80 21.92
CA TYR A 313 -9.20 -0.90 21.56
C TYR A 313 -9.64 0.07 20.45
N PRO A 314 -10.55 1.02 20.71
CA PRO A 314 -11.20 1.83 19.68
C PRO A 314 -10.26 2.75 18.90
N ASN A 315 -9.06 3.01 19.46
CA ASN A 315 -8.04 3.86 18.82
C ASN A 315 -7.01 3.06 17.99
N VAL A 316 -7.13 1.72 17.93
CA VAL A 316 -6.25 0.88 17.11
C VAL A 316 -6.88 0.73 15.72
N PRO A 317 -6.26 1.29 14.67
CA PRO A 317 -6.79 1.18 13.32
C PRO A 317 -6.65 -0.25 12.76
N LEU A 318 -7.54 -0.60 11.82
CA LEU A 318 -7.47 -1.82 11.05
C LEU A 318 -7.23 -1.49 9.57
N SER A 319 -6.23 -2.14 8.96
CA SER A 319 -6.02 -2.21 7.51
C SER A 319 -6.08 -3.69 7.14
N LEU A 320 -7.17 -4.14 6.54
CA LEU A 320 -7.44 -5.57 6.37
C LEU A 320 -7.39 -5.98 4.90
N HIS A 321 -6.66 -7.07 4.60
CA HIS A 321 -6.85 -7.75 3.32
C HIS A 321 -8.28 -8.28 3.24
N ALA A 322 -9.02 -7.84 2.24
CA ALA A 322 -10.36 -8.31 1.95
C ALA A 322 -10.67 -8.17 0.46
N GLY A 323 -11.22 -9.23 -0.11
CA GLY A 323 -11.55 -9.26 -1.53
C GLY A 323 -10.34 -9.47 -2.45
N GLU A 324 -9.27 -10.09 -1.96
CA GLU A 324 -8.20 -10.61 -2.81
C GLU A 324 -8.65 -11.97 -3.38
N LEU A 325 -9.78 -11.96 -4.06
CA LEU A 325 -10.47 -13.13 -4.57
C LEU A 325 -10.90 -12.93 -6.03
N ALA A 326 -11.00 -14.03 -6.74
CA ALA A 326 -11.50 -14.06 -8.11
C ALA A 326 -12.37 -15.30 -8.35
N LEU A 327 -13.29 -15.20 -9.31
CA LEU A 327 -14.21 -16.30 -9.65
C LEU A 327 -13.46 -17.59 -10.08
N GLY A 328 -12.25 -17.46 -10.61
CA GLY A 328 -11.42 -18.59 -10.97
C GLY A 328 -10.82 -19.37 -9.79
N LEU A 329 -10.79 -18.77 -8.59
CA LEU A 329 -10.19 -19.36 -7.39
C LEU A 329 -11.23 -19.92 -6.41
N VAL A 330 -12.38 -19.27 -6.28
CA VAL A 330 -13.39 -19.60 -5.25
C VAL A 330 -14.80 -19.67 -5.84
N PRO A 331 -15.73 -20.43 -5.20
CA PRO A 331 -17.15 -20.41 -5.59
C PRO A 331 -17.75 -19.02 -5.45
N PRO A 332 -18.78 -18.66 -6.27
CA PRO A 332 -19.42 -17.34 -6.25
C PRO A 332 -19.92 -16.89 -4.89
N ALA A 333 -20.31 -17.81 -4.02
CA ALA A 333 -20.79 -17.50 -2.67
C ALA A 333 -19.71 -16.84 -1.78
N GLN A 334 -18.43 -17.13 -2.03
CA GLN A 334 -17.30 -16.59 -1.27
C GLN A 334 -16.91 -15.17 -1.71
N LEU A 335 -17.37 -14.72 -2.87
CA LEU A 335 -17.08 -13.37 -3.39
C LEU A 335 -18.07 -12.29 -2.87
N ARG A 336 -19.09 -12.68 -2.10
CA ARG A 336 -20.28 -11.84 -1.90
C ARG A 336 -20.21 -10.88 -0.72
N SER A 337 -19.22 -11.00 0.19
CA SER A 337 -19.32 -10.28 1.46
C SER A 337 -18.01 -10.01 2.20
N HIS A 338 -16.87 -10.34 1.64
CA HIS A 338 -15.58 -10.22 2.37
C HIS A 338 -15.23 -8.76 2.64
N ILE A 339 -15.33 -7.88 1.64
CA ILE A 339 -15.07 -6.44 1.80
C ILE A 339 -16.09 -5.84 2.79
N ARG A 340 -17.36 -6.17 2.64
CA ARG A 340 -18.42 -5.69 3.53
C ARG A 340 -18.16 -6.06 4.98
N GLN A 341 -17.83 -7.34 5.25
CA GLN A 341 -17.57 -7.82 6.61
C GLN A 341 -16.34 -7.14 7.24
N ALA A 342 -15.28 -6.87 6.45
CA ALA A 342 -14.10 -6.14 6.89
C ALA A 342 -14.45 -4.67 7.23
N VAL A 343 -15.24 -3.99 6.40
CA VAL A 343 -15.76 -2.64 6.68
C VAL A 343 -16.64 -2.62 7.93
N ASP A 344 -17.44 -3.66 8.15
CA ASP A 344 -18.28 -3.84 9.35
C ASP A 344 -17.46 -4.17 10.60
N ALA A 345 -16.31 -4.80 10.44
CA ALA A 345 -15.37 -5.03 11.53
C ALA A 345 -14.63 -3.76 11.96
N GLY A 346 -14.75 -2.66 11.21
CA GLY A 346 -14.14 -1.38 11.54
C GLY A 346 -12.89 -1.05 10.74
N ALA A 347 -12.65 -1.75 9.63
CA ALA A 347 -11.52 -1.44 8.75
C ALA A 347 -11.53 0.03 8.32
N ARG A 348 -10.40 0.68 8.45
CA ARG A 348 -10.13 2.04 7.97
C ARG A 348 -9.54 2.01 6.56
N ARG A 349 -8.89 0.91 6.21
CA ARG A 349 -8.42 0.60 4.86
C ARG A 349 -8.69 -0.86 4.53
N ILE A 350 -8.89 -1.12 3.24
CA ILE A 350 -9.08 -2.44 2.66
C ILE A 350 -7.91 -2.70 1.70
N GLY A 351 -7.16 -3.75 1.95
CA GLY A 351 -6.17 -4.24 0.99
C GLY A 351 -6.85 -4.95 -0.18
N HIS A 352 -6.44 -4.66 -1.40
CA HIS A 352 -6.91 -5.23 -2.67
C HIS A 352 -8.33 -4.86 -3.09
N GLY A 353 -9.37 -5.39 -2.44
CA GLY A 353 -10.76 -5.09 -2.78
C GLY A 353 -11.16 -5.46 -4.22
N VAL A 354 -10.60 -6.55 -4.77
CA VAL A 354 -10.75 -6.92 -6.19
C VAL A 354 -12.12 -7.51 -6.49
N ASP A 355 -12.70 -8.26 -5.56
CA ASP A 355 -14.01 -8.91 -5.74
C ASP A 355 -15.22 -7.99 -5.57
N LEU A 356 -15.02 -6.66 -5.42
CA LEU A 356 -16.09 -5.68 -5.31
C LEU A 356 -17.26 -5.89 -6.31
N PRO A 357 -17.02 -6.22 -7.58
CA PRO A 357 -18.13 -6.42 -8.54
C PRO A 357 -19.07 -7.59 -8.18
N TYR A 358 -18.63 -8.49 -7.32
CA TYR A 358 -19.39 -9.67 -6.87
C TYR A 358 -20.02 -9.49 -5.49
N GLU A 359 -19.68 -8.43 -4.76
CA GLU A 359 -20.26 -8.13 -3.44
C GLU A 359 -21.77 -7.91 -3.52
N ASP A 360 -22.50 -8.47 -2.58
CA ASP A 360 -23.95 -8.21 -2.46
C ASP A 360 -24.17 -6.71 -2.24
N ASP A 361 -24.98 -6.07 -3.09
CA ASP A 361 -25.29 -4.63 -3.03
C ASP A 361 -23.99 -3.77 -3.01
N ALA A 362 -23.14 -3.95 -4.03
CA ALA A 362 -21.88 -3.26 -4.16
C ALA A 362 -22.03 -1.72 -4.13
N ASP A 363 -23.13 -1.18 -4.66
CA ASP A 363 -23.39 0.28 -4.65
C ASP A 363 -23.59 0.82 -3.23
N ALA A 364 -24.35 0.12 -2.38
CA ALA A 364 -24.51 0.51 -0.98
C ALA A 364 -23.19 0.36 -0.21
N LEU A 365 -22.37 -0.66 -0.52
CA LEU A 365 -21.04 -0.81 0.06
C LEU A 365 -20.13 0.36 -0.32
N LEU A 366 -20.08 0.74 -1.59
CA LEU A 366 -19.32 1.90 -2.07
C LEU A 366 -19.75 3.21 -1.40
N GLN A 367 -21.05 3.47 -1.29
CA GLN A 367 -21.59 4.64 -0.57
C GLN A 367 -21.14 4.65 0.89
N ARG A 368 -21.14 3.51 1.55
CA ARG A 368 -20.71 3.34 2.93
C ARG A 368 -19.20 3.56 3.08
N MET A 369 -18.37 2.98 2.21
CA MET A 369 -16.92 3.21 2.20
C MET A 369 -16.59 4.68 1.99
N ARG A 370 -17.25 5.34 1.03
CA ARG A 370 -17.12 6.80 0.81
C ARG A 370 -17.51 7.59 2.06
N SER A 371 -18.68 7.33 2.66
CA SER A 371 -19.18 8.10 3.82
C SER A 371 -18.31 7.93 5.06
N LYS A 372 -17.73 6.74 5.25
CA LYS A 372 -16.80 6.43 6.33
C LYS A 372 -15.34 6.75 6.01
N GLN A 373 -15.04 7.21 4.78
CA GLN A 373 -13.68 7.45 4.29
C GLN A 373 -12.77 6.23 4.45
N VAL A 374 -13.30 5.03 4.15
CA VAL A 374 -12.53 3.79 4.08
C VAL A 374 -11.76 3.78 2.76
N ALA A 375 -10.43 3.82 2.82
CA ALA A 375 -9.60 3.81 1.61
C ALA A 375 -9.34 2.37 1.12
N VAL A 376 -9.09 2.23 -0.20
CA VAL A 376 -8.69 0.96 -0.80
C VAL A 376 -7.23 1.05 -1.22
N GLU A 377 -6.44 0.06 -0.79
CA GLU A 377 -5.03 -0.11 -1.13
C GLU A 377 -4.95 -0.98 -2.39
N ILE A 378 -4.71 -0.34 -3.52
CA ILE A 378 -4.69 -0.96 -4.84
C ILE A 378 -3.28 -1.40 -5.20
N ASN A 379 -3.13 -2.69 -5.49
CA ASN A 379 -1.89 -3.39 -5.77
C ASN A 379 -1.98 -4.01 -7.18
N LEU A 380 -1.87 -3.19 -8.25
CA LEU A 380 -2.20 -3.59 -9.63
C LEU A 380 -1.37 -4.78 -10.11
N THR A 381 -0.06 -4.78 -9.83
CA THR A 381 0.82 -5.87 -10.26
C THR A 381 0.53 -7.15 -9.49
N SER A 382 0.33 -7.06 -8.18
CA SER A 382 -0.02 -8.22 -7.36
C SER A 382 -1.35 -8.84 -7.79
N ASN A 383 -2.39 -8.01 -8.00
CA ASN A 383 -3.69 -8.50 -8.46
C ASN A 383 -3.64 -9.17 -9.85
N ASP A 384 -2.75 -8.72 -10.71
CA ASP A 384 -2.50 -9.37 -12.01
C ASP A 384 -1.80 -10.73 -11.83
N VAL A 385 -0.68 -10.77 -11.09
CA VAL A 385 0.11 -12.01 -10.99
C VAL A 385 -0.57 -13.08 -10.15
N ILE A 386 -1.35 -12.72 -9.13
CA ILE A 386 -2.05 -13.67 -8.25
C ILE A 386 -3.41 -14.06 -8.82
N LEU A 387 -4.22 -13.08 -9.24
CA LEU A 387 -5.62 -13.29 -9.59
C LEU A 387 -5.86 -13.31 -11.10
N GLY A 388 -4.89 -12.87 -11.92
CA GLY A 388 -5.07 -12.64 -13.34
C GLY A 388 -6.01 -11.46 -13.65
N ILE A 389 -6.22 -10.56 -12.70
CA ILE A 389 -7.13 -9.40 -12.82
C ILE A 389 -6.34 -8.15 -13.14
N ASN A 390 -6.50 -7.63 -14.35
CA ASN A 390 -5.79 -6.45 -14.85
C ASN A 390 -6.67 -5.60 -15.77
N GLY A 391 -6.15 -4.45 -16.20
CA GLY A 391 -6.82 -3.57 -17.16
C GLY A 391 -8.26 -3.24 -16.74
N ALA A 392 -9.18 -3.28 -17.68
CA ALA A 392 -10.60 -2.94 -17.45
C ALA A 392 -11.35 -3.92 -16.53
N ALA A 393 -10.79 -5.11 -16.26
CA ALA A 393 -11.38 -6.06 -15.32
C ALA A 393 -11.12 -5.66 -13.86
N HIS A 394 -10.13 -4.79 -13.59
CA HIS A 394 -9.80 -4.34 -12.25
C HIS A 394 -10.80 -3.27 -11.76
N PRO A 395 -11.34 -3.36 -10.51
CA PRO A 395 -12.40 -2.47 -10.03
C PRO A 395 -11.95 -1.05 -9.66
N LEU A 396 -10.68 -0.66 -9.85
CA LEU A 396 -10.15 0.67 -9.53
C LEU A 396 -11.06 1.81 -10.02
N ALA A 397 -11.51 1.73 -11.27
CA ALA A 397 -12.39 2.74 -11.84
C ALA A 397 -13.77 2.81 -11.14
N MET A 398 -14.27 1.71 -10.56
CA MET A 398 -15.52 1.71 -9.79
C MET A 398 -15.34 2.50 -8.49
N TYR A 399 -14.26 2.25 -7.75
CA TYR A 399 -13.94 3.00 -6.53
C TYR A 399 -13.81 4.50 -6.79
N LEU A 400 -13.04 4.88 -7.82
CA LEU A 400 -12.84 6.29 -8.17
C LEU A 400 -14.15 6.99 -8.56
N ARG A 401 -14.98 6.36 -9.41
CA ARG A 401 -16.28 6.93 -9.80
C ARG A 401 -17.25 7.08 -8.63
N ALA A 402 -17.19 6.17 -7.65
CA ALA A 402 -17.99 6.25 -6.44
C ALA A 402 -17.46 7.29 -5.43
N GLY A 403 -16.28 7.86 -5.65
CA GLY A 403 -15.61 8.78 -4.74
C GLY A 403 -15.10 8.09 -3.48
N VAL A 404 -14.83 6.79 -3.54
CA VAL A 404 -14.12 6.05 -2.50
C VAL A 404 -12.64 6.40 -2.58
N PRO A 405 -11.97 6.72 -1.45
CA PRO A 405 -10.56 7.00 -1.47
C PRO A 405 -9.74 5.78 -1.95
N VAL A 406 -8.74 6.05 -2.77
CA VAL A 406 -7.83 5.01 -3.30
C VAL A 406 -6.39 5.44 -3.04
N VAL A 407 -5.53 4.49 -2.72
CA VAL A 407 -4.06 4.60 -2.70
C VAL A 407 -3.47 3.52 -3.60
N LEU A 408 -2.34 3.79 -4.24
CA LEU A 408 -1.54 2.77 -4.91
C LEU A 408 -0.47 2.26 -3.93
N SER A 409 -0.22 0.97 -3.95
CA SER A 409 0.75 0.32 -3.08
C SER A 409 1.48 -0.80 -3.83
N THR A 410 2.61 -1.24 -3.30
CA THR A 410 3.49 -2.20 -4.00
C THR A 410 3.25 -3.65 -3.63
N ASP A 411 2.66 -3.90 -2.46
CA ASP A 411 2.49 -5.24 -1.91
C ASP A 411 3.84 -5.97 -1.74
N ASP A 412 4.06 -7.05 -2.45
CA ASP A 412 5.28 -7.87 -2.48
C ASP A 412 6.14 -7.53 -3.71
N ALA A 413 6.66 -6.29 -3.78
CA ALA A 413 7.34 -5.74 -4.95
C ALA A 413 8.50 -6.61 -5.47
N GLY A 414 9.27 -7.23 -4.58
CA GLY A 414 10.41 -8.08 -4.95
C GLY A 414 9.97 -9.40 -5.58
N VAL A 415 8.95 -10.05 -4.99
CA VAL A 415 8.36 -11.27 -5.54
C VAL A 415 7.67 -10.98 -6.87
N SER A 416 6.83 -9.94 -6.93
CA SER A 416 6.09 -9.53 -8.13
C SER A 416 6.97 -8.90 -9.21
N ARG A 417 8.22 -8.55 -8.90
CA ARG A 417 9.17 -7.88 -9.82
C ARG A 417 8.68 -6.49 -10.24
N ALA A 418 8.14 -5.74 -9.29
CA ALA A 418 7.57 -4.41 -9.46
C ALA A 418 8.27 -3.38 -8.55
N ASP A 419 7.87 -2.13 -8.66
CA ASP A 419 8.17 -1.02 -7.76
C ASP A 419 7.03 0.02 -7.81
N MET A 420 7.03 1.00 -6.94
CA MET A 420 5.95 2.01 -6.90
C MET A 420 5.83 2.79 -8.23
N THR A 421 6.93 3.03 -8.93
CA THR A 421 6.89 3.68 -10.24
C THR A 421 6.17 2.80 -11.28
N HIS A 422 6.31 1.48 -11.18
CA HIS A 422 5.59 0.53 -12.04
C HIS A 422 4.09 0.55 -11.75
N GLU A 423 3.67 0.59 -10.50
CA GLU A 423 2.25 0.71 -10.12
C GLU A 423 1.62 2.00 -10.70
N TYR A 424 2.33 3.14 -10.62
CA TYR A 424 1.89 4.39 -11.21
C TYR A 424 1.82 4.33 -12.75
N GLN A 425 2.78 3.64 -13.38
CA GLN A 425 2.78 3.44 -14.83
C GLN A 425 1.59 2.57 -15.27
N ARG A 426 1.32 1.47 -14.58
CA ARG A 426 0.16 0.60 -14.83
C ARG A 426 -1.15 1.36 -14.63
N ALA A 427 -1.25 2.19 -13.59
CA ALA A 427 -2.43 3.01 -13.36
C ALA A 427 -2.73 3.94 -14.55
N MET A 428 -1.72 4.55 -15.16
CA MET A 428 -1.93 5.35 -16.37
C MET A 428 -2.27 4.51 -17.59
N GLN A 429 -1.47 3.48 -17.89
CA GLN A 429 -1.55 2.76 -19.15
C GLN A 429 -2.70 1.75 -19.20
N GLU A 430 -2.98 1.09 -18.09
CA GLU A 430 -3.99 0.02 -18.03
C GLU A 430 -5.33 0.49 -17.49
N GLN A 431 -5.33 1.52 -16.61
CA GLN A 431 -6.54 2.01 -15.94
C GLN A 431 -7.00 3.38 -16.48
N GLY A 432 -6.23 4.00 -17.38
CA GLY A 432 -6.56 5.30 -17.95
C GLY A 432 -6.52 6.45 -16.94
N ILE A 433 -5.74 6.31 -15.87
CA ILE A 433 -5.57 7.35 -14.84
C ILE A 433 -4.71 8.48 -15.39
N ASP A 434 -5.20 9.72 -15.32
CA ASP A 434 -4.45 10.90 -15.73
C ASP A 434 -3.50 11.42 -14.64
N TYR A 435 -2.64 12.36 -14.98
CA TYR A 435 -1.68 12.96 -14.04
C TYR A 435 -2.35 13.62 -12.83
N LEU A 436 -3.48 14.31 -13.02
CA LEU A 436 -4.17 14.98 -11.91
C LEU A 436 -4.72 13.97 -10.90
N THR A 437 -5.26 12.88 -11.39
CA THR A 437 -5.70 11.76 -10.55
C THR A 437 -4.51 11.08 -9.87
N LEU A 438 -3.39 10.81 -10.56
CA LEU A 438 -2.18 10.28 -9.93
C LEU A 438 -1.66 11.18 -8.80
N LYS A 439 -1.64 12.50 -9.02
CA LYS A 439 -1.29 13.48 -8.00
C LYS A 439 -2.21 13.37 -6.77
N GLN A 440 -3.51 13.16 -7.01
CA GLN A 440 -4.46 12.92 -5.91
C GLN A 440 -4.19 11.60 -5.19
N LEU A 441 -3.87 10.51 -5.91
CA LEU A 441 -3.49 9.23 -5.31
C LEU A 441 -2.22 9.36 -4.45
N ALA A 442 -1.23 10.13 -4.91
CA ALA A 442 -0.05 10.46 -4.12
C ALA A 442 -0.40 11.18 -2.81
N ARG A 443 -1.29 12.18 -2.84
CA ARG A 443 -1.82 12.87 -1.65
C ARG A 443 -2.56 11.90 -0.71
N ASN A 444 -3.35 11.00 -1.28
CA ASN A 444 -4.10 10.00 -0.53
C ASN A 444 -3.16 9.07 0.26
N GLY A 445 -2.01 8.67 -0.30
CA GLY A 445 -1.01 7.84 0.37
C GLY A 445 -0.54 8.42 1.71
N LEU A 446 -0.52 9.76 1.88
CA LEU A 446 -0.24 10.38 3.17
C LEU A 446 -1.51 10.67 3.98
N THR A 447 -2.61 11.03 3.33
CA THR A 447 -3.88 11.36 4.00
C THR A 447 -4.45 10.17 4.75
N TYR A 448 -4.46 9.01 4.11
CA TYR A 448 -4.99 7.76 4.67
C TYR A 448 -3.94 6.92 5.42
N SER A 449 -2.71 7.40 5.56
CA SER A 449 -1.69 6.79 6.41
C SER A 449 -2.09 6.82 7.88
N PHE A 450 -1.51 5.94 8.69
CA PHE A 450 -1.66 5.97 10.15
C PHE A 450 -0.56 6.78 10.86
N LEU A 451 0.06 7.71 10.14
CA LEU A 451 0.94 8.71 10.75
C LEU A 451 0.20 9.51 11.82
N PRO A 452 0.86 9.83 12.95
CA PRO A 452 0.28 10.66 13.99
C PRO A 452 0.09 12.12 13.55
N GLY A 453 -0.84 12.80 14.20
CA GLY A 453 -1.16 14.20 13.96
C GLY A 453 -2.29 14.41 12.95
N ASN A 454 -2.76 15.65 12.88
CA ASN A 454 -3.82 16.05 11.98
C ASN A 454 -3.32 16.18 10.54
N SER A 455 -4.22 15.98 9.59
CA SER A 455 -3.94 16.16 8.17
C SER A 455 -3.81 17.66 7.83
N LEU A 456 -2.95 17.97 6.86
CA LEU A 456 -2.88 19.26 6.17
C LEU A 456 -4.19 19.59 5.41
N TRP A 457 -4.95 18.55 5.07
CA TRP A 457 -6.15 18.62 4.27
C TRP A 457 -7.41 18.49 5.11
N ALA A 458 -8.28 19.51 5.06
CA ALA A 458 -9.62 19.45 5.63
C ALA A 458 -10.58 18.62 4.76
N THR A 459 -10.41 18.70 3.44
CA THR A 459 -11.06 17.86 2.42
C THR A 459 -10.05 17.51 1.33
N THR A 460 -10.43 16.73 0.34
CA THR A 460 -9.56 16.27 -0.75
C THR A 460 -8.67 17.36 -1.37
N ASN A 461 -9.19 18.58 -1.52
CA ASN A 461 -8.48 19.69 -2.18
C ASN A 461 -8.50 21.00 -1.37
N THR A 462 -8.91 20.95 -0.10
CA THR A 462 -8.99 22.14 0.74
C THR A 462 -8.07 21.96 1.93
N ALA A 463 -7.05 22.83 2.02
CA ALA A 463 -6.17 22.83 3.17
C ALA A 463 -6.89 23.30 4.45
N VAL A 464 -6.40 22.87 5.60
CA VAL A 464 -6.84 23.40 6.89
C VAL A 464 -6.55 24.89 6.99
N GLN A 465 -7.40 25.62 7.72
CA GLN A 465 -7.34 27.08 7.81
C GLN A 465 -5.93 27.65 8.12
N PRO A 466 -5.14 27.09 9.06
CA PRO A 466 -3.78 27.62 9.33
C PRO A 466 -2.82 27.56 8.15
N CYS A 467 -3.05 26.66 7.17
CA CYS A 467 -2.17 26.46 6.03
C CYS A 467 -2.78 26.83 4.67
N ALA A 468 -4.04 27.25 4.62
CA ALA A 468 -4.73 27.55 3.35
C ALA A 468 -4.05 28.66 2.57
N HIS A 469 -3.66 29.77 3.24
CA HIS A 469 -2.95 30.88 2.61
C HIS A 469 -1.55 30.49 2.14
N ALA A 470 -0.80 29.78 2.99
CA ALA A 470 0.56 29.35 2.70
C ALA A 470 0.63 28.45 1.44
N LEU A 471 -0.28 27.49 1.30
CA LEU A 471 -0.36 26.63 0.12
C LEU A 471 -0.80 27.38 -1.14
N ALA A 472 -1.75 28.32 -1.02
CA ALA A 472 -2.25 29.08 -2.16
C ALA A 472 -1.20 30.04 -2.76
N HIS A 473 -0.27 30.52 -1.95
CA HIS A 473 0.72 31.54 -2.33
C HIS A 473 2.16 31.02 -2.35
N ASP A 474 2.37 29.70 -2.21
CA ASP A 474 3.71 29.07 -2.13
C ASP A 474 4.60 29.79 -1.09
N SER A 475 4.02 30.12 0.07
CA SER A 475 4.65 30.85 1.17
C SER A 475 4.67 30.00 2.45
N ASP A 476 5.58 30.28 3.37
CA ASP A 476 5.68 29.57 4.66
C ASP A 476 5.44 30.56 5.80
N ASP A 477 4.17 30.72 6.19
CA ASP A 477 3.78 31.58 7.30
C ASP A 477 3.90 30.88 8.67
N ASP A 478 3.98 31.68 9.75
CA ASP A 478 4.20 31.19 11.10
C ASP A 478 3.07 30.30 11.61
N GLY A 479 1.82 30.59 11.24
CA GLY A 479 0.66 29.80 11.64
C GLY A 479 0.68 28.39 11.06
N CYS A 480 0.99 28.29 9.77
CA CYS A 480 1.13 26.98 9.10
C CYS A 480 2.36 26.23 9.61
N ARG A 481 3.47 26.91 9.88
CA ARG A 481 4.69 26.30 10.42
C ARG A 481 4.45 25.70 11.80
N SER A 482 3.79 26.43 12.71
CA SER A 482 3.41 25.92 14.01
C SER A 482 2.48 24.72 13.92
N PHE A 483 1.44 24.78 13.07
CA PHE A 483 0.53 23.66 12.87
C PHE A 483 1.27 22.39 12.40
N ARG A 484 2.18 22.52 11.43
CA ARG A 484 2.96 21.40 10.90
C ARG A 484 3.96 20.83 11.92
N HIS A 485 4.54 21.68 12.77
CA HIS A 485 5.43 21.25 13.86
C HIS A 485 4.71 20.28 14.81
N ASP A 486 3.47 20.57 15.14
CA ASP A 486 2.66 19.78 16.07
C ASP A 486 2.00 18.55 15.39
N ASN A 487 2.03 18.49 14.06
CA ASN A 487 1.34 17.46 13.26
C ASN A 487 2.29 16.82 12.23
N PRO A 488 3.04 15.75 12.57
CA PRO A 488 3.97 15.08 11.68
C PRO A 488 3.37 14.67 10.33
N LYS A 489 2.09 14.22 10.32
CA LYS A 489 1.36 13.94 9.08
C LYS A 489 1.27 15.19 8.19
N ALA A 490 0.83 16.31 8.72
CA ALA A 490 0.73 17.57 7.97
C ALA A 490 2.10 18.07 7.47
N GLN A 491 3.16 17.87 8.24
CA GLN A 491 4.52 18.21 7.84
C GLN A 491 4.94 17.40 6.60
N LEU A 492 4.69 16.10 6.59
CA LEU A 492 5.05 15.24 5.45
C LEU A 492 4.18 15.54 4.21
N GLN A 493 2.90 15.82 4.40
CA GLN A 493 2.00 16.27 3.33
C GLN A 493 2.47 17.60 2.72
N TRP A 494 2.91 18.53 3.53
CA TRP A 494 3.50 19.80 3.06
C TRP A 494 4.75 19.56 2.21
N GLN A 495 5.67 18.71 2.67
CA GLN A 495 6.87 18.35 1.92
C GLN A 495 6.52 17.72 0.56
N LEU A 496 5.48 16.88 0.50
CA LEU A 496 4.99 16.32 -0.75
C LEU A 496 4.49 17.42 -1.71
N GLU A 497 3.71 18.39 -1.23
CA GLU A 497 3.24 19.50 -2.08
C GLU A 497 4.39 20.33 -2.63
N GLN A 498 5.39 20.65 -1.81
CA GLN A 498 6.59 21.37 -2.27
C GLN A 498 7.36 20.56 -3.34
N ALA A 499 7.51 19.26 -3.12
CA ALA A 499 8.18 18.36 -4.07
C ALA A 499 7.40 18.25 -5.39
N LEU A 500 6.07 18.13 -5.35
CA LEU A 500 5.21 18.10 -6.52
C LEU A 500 5.28 19.43 -7.31
N ALA A 501 5.22 20.56 -6.62
CA ALA A 501 5.35 21.87 -7.25
C ALA A 501 6.73 22.06 -7.92
N GLN A 502 7.81 21.59 -7.29
CA GLN A 502 9.15 21.61 -7.89
C GLN A 502 9.24 20.68 -9.11
N TYR A 503 8.72 19.46 -8.99
CA TYR A 503 8.66 18.49 -10.09
C TYR A 503 7.94 19.08 -11.33
N GLU A 504 6.79 19.75 -11.14
CA GLU A 504 6.04 20.39 -12.22
C GLU A 504 6.83 21.52 -12.88
N ARG A 505 7.55 22.35 -12.11
CA ARG A 505 8.45 23.37 -12.65
C ARG A 505 9.56 22.76 -13.52
N ASP A 506 10.19 21.70 -13.03
CA ASP A 506 11.30 21.04 -13.72
C ASP A 506 10.85 20.36 -15.02
N MET A 507 9.66 19.74 -15.00
CA MET A 507 9.04 19.13 -16.19
C MET A 507 8.82 20.15 -17.30
N LEU A 508 8.23 21.29 -16.99
CA LEU A 508 7.97 22.35 -17.98
C LEU A 508 9.26 23.01 -18.48
N ALA A 509 10.24 23.22 -17.60
CA ALA A 509 11.55 23.78 -17.99
C ALA A 509 12.33 22.89 -18.97
N ARG A 510 12.17 21.56 -18.92
CA ARG A 510 12.80 20.61 -19.86
C ARG A 510 12.19 20.64 -21.26
N GLN A 511 10.92 21.05 -21.39
CA GLN A 511 10.24 21.15 -22.68
C GLN A 511 10.64 22.40 -23.48
N ILE A 512 11.24 23.40 -22.82
CA ILE A 512 11.66 24.66 -23.44
C ILE A 512 13.08 24.56 -24.05
N ARG A 513 13.81 23.47 -23.73
CA ARG A 513 15.16 23.20 -24.27
C ARG A 513 15.12 22.19 -25.40
#